data_5ff53085e8c6b7f9671ae546f12a079b
#
_entry.id   5ff53085e8c6b7f9671ae546f12a079b
#
_cell.length_a   1.000
_cell.length_b   1.000
_cell.length_c   1.000
_cell.angle_alpha   90.00
_cell.angle_beta   90.00
_cell.angle_gamma   90.00
#
_symmetry.space_group_name_H-M   'P 1'
#
loop_
_entity.id
_entity.type
_entity.pdbx_description
1 polymer ?
#
loop_
_entity_poly.entity_id
_entity_poly.type
_entity_poly.pdbx_seq_one_letter_code
_entity_poly.pdbx_strand_id
1 'polypeptide(L)'
;MGLQQLAMKIRRREGVFYNGLYQLAVRIRHIKSPTIPPLHRFLYYEWKSRRAFGHYLKRIFYNEPLFKSICRKVGDRFCLVNGIPWIEGQLDIYIGDNVTLNGITTLAGATVQEKPSLYIGDGSYIGYQVTITVGPLVKIGRNVLIADRVSLIGYDGHPLDPVARANHQPAPKEEGHPIIIEDNVWVCSNATVLKGVTLGEGSVVATHAVVTADVPPYTVVAGNPARVVKRLSPSSDGAGAGGRAEPVGHHAENG
;
A
#
# COMPACT_ATOMS: atom_id res chain seq x y z
N MET A 1 -37.54 28.29 15.96
CA MET A 1 -36.21 27.86 16.48
C MET A 1 -35.65 26.81 15.55
N GLY A 2 -34.52 27.08 14.91
CA GLY A 2 -33.94 26.14 13.96
C GLY A 2 -33.33 24.92 14.68
N LEU A 3 -33.22 23.75 13.99
CA LEU A 3 -32.67 22.50 14.52
C LEU A 3 -31.26 22.66 15.15
N GLN A 4 -30.46 23.55 14.59
CA GLN A 4 -29.11 23.83 15.13
C GLN A 4 -29.15 24.54 16.49
N GLN A 5 -30.10 25.49 16.67
CA GLN A 5 -30.27 26.20 17.96
C GLN A 5 -30.79 25.24 19.04
N LEU A 6 -31.70 24.32 18.67
CA LEU A 6 -32.18 23.27 19.57
C LEU A 6 -31.04 22.34 20.01
N ALA A 7 -30.22 21.86 19.06
CA ALA A 7 -29.06 21.01 19.34
C ALA A 7 -28.04 21.70 20.25
N MET A 8 -27.80 23.01 20.07
CA MET A 8 -26.92 23.78 20.95
C MET A 8 -27.47 23.89 22.39
N LYS A 9 -28.76 24.16 22.57
CA LYS A 9 -29.38 24.24 23.90
C LYS A 9 -29.30 22.88 24.65
N ILE A 10 -29.54 21.78 23.92
CA ILE A 10 -29.38 20.42 24.47
C ILE A 10 -27.91 20.17 24.86
N ARG A 11 -26.94 20.51 24.00
CA ARG A 11 -25.50 20.35 24.32
C ARG A 11 -25.04 21.18 25.51
N ARG A 12 -25.54 22.42 25.61
CA ARG A 12 -25.23 23.34 26.72
C ARG A 12 -25.99 23.02 27.99
N ARG A 13 -26.98 22.09 27.92
CA ARG A 13 -27.84 21.70 29.05
C ARG A 13 -28.58 22.90 29.65
N GLU A 14 -29.03 23.82 28.82
CA GLU A 14 -29.65 25.07 29.23
C GLU A 14 -31.04 24.83 29.87
N GLY A 15 -31.08 24.72 31.22
CA GLY A 15 -32.29 24.45 31.99
C GLY A 15 -32.65 22.96 32.10
N VAL A 16 -33.62 22.68 32.97
CA VAL A 16 -34.00 21.32 33.36
C VAL A 16 -34.45 20.47 32.16
N PHE A 17 -35.23 21.06 31.25
CA PHE A 17 -35.78 20.38 30.08
C PHE A 17 -34.65 19.88 29.12
N TYR A 18 -33.77 20.78 28.73
CA TYR A 18 -32.68 20.41 27.79
C TYR A 18 -31.63 19.48 28.43
N ASN A 19 -31.43 19.61 29.74
CA ASN A 19 -30.64 18.66 30.48
C ASN A 19 -31.28 17.27 30.50
N GLY A 20 -32.62 17.20 30.70
CA GLY A 20 -33.37 15.93 30.63
C GLY A 20 -33.23 15.25 29.27
N LEU A 21 -33.35 15.98 28.17
CA LEU A 21 -33.15 15.51 26.81
C LEU A 21 -31.70 15.02 26.58
N TYR A 22 -30.72 15.74 27.09
CA TYR A 22 -29.32 15.33 27.04
C TYR A 22 -29.12 14.01 27.78
N GLN A 23 -29.61 13.88 29.02
CA GLN A 23 -29.50 12.65 29.80
C GLN A 23 -30.21 11.47 29.13
N LEU A 24 -31.36 11.71 28.51
CA LEU A 24 -32.06 10.68 27.73
C LEU A 24 -31.20 10.23 26.53
N ALA A 25 -30.65 11.17 25.76
CA ALA A 25 -29.77 10.84 24.65
C ALA A 25 -28.53 10.06 25.09
N VAL A 26 -27.94 10.42 26.25
CA VAL A 26 -26.83 9.67 26.85
C VAL A 26 -27.26 8.25 27.26
N ARG A 27 -28.41 8.09 27.89
CA ARG A 27 -28.94 6.77 28.27
C ARG A 27 -29.19 5.90 27.02
N ILE A 28 -29.79 6.45 25.96
CA ILE A 28 -30.00 5.73 24.70
C ILE A 28 -28.66 5.30 24.08
N ARG A 29 -27.67 6.19 24.08
CA ARG A 29 -26.33 5.86 23.54
C ARG A 29 -25.63 4.75 24.30
N HIS A 30 -25.89 4.63 25.61
CA HIS A 30 -25.24 3.64 26.47
C HIS A 30 -26.16 2.46 26.81
N ILE A 31 -27.21 2.20 26.01
CA ILE A 31 -27.97 0.97 26.12
C ILE A 31 -27.03 -0.21 25.92
N LYS A 32 -26.94 -1.07 26.93
CA LYS A 32 -26.13 -2.30 26.85
C LYS A 32 -26.77 -3.24 25.83
N SER A 33 -26.04 -3.56 24.78
CA SER A 33 -26.45 -4.59 23.82
C SER A 33 -26.41 -5.97 24.49
N PRO A 34 -27.51 -6.71 24.51
CA PRO A 34 -27.50 -8.06 25.04
C PRO A 34 -26.62 -8.95 24.16
N THR A 35 -25.68 -9.64 24.77
CA THR A 35 -24.80 -10.57 24.08
C THR A 35 -25.09 -12.00 24.55
N ILE A 36 -25.43 -12.87 23.59
CA ILE A 36 -25.52 -14.30 23.77
C ILE A 36 -24.27 -14.91 23.12
N PRO A 37 -23.22 -15.23 23.90
CA PRO A 37 -21.89 -15.50 23.35
C PRO A 37 -21.86 -16.59 22.27
N PRO A 38 -22.50 -17.76 22.44
CA PRO A 38 -22.46 -18.81 21.42
C PRO A 38 -23.14 -18.38 20.11
N LEU A 39 -24.32 -17.72 20.22
CA LEU A 39 -25.05 -17.23 19.04
C LEU A 39 -24.27 -16.15 18.29
N HIS A 40 -23.79 -15.13 19.03
CA HIS A 40 -23.07 -14.02 18.38
C HIS A 40 -21.72 -14.47 17.82
N ARG A 41 -21.06 -15.45 18.43
CA ARG A 41 -19.86 -16.08 17.87
C ARG A 41 -20.15 -16.81 16.56
N PHE A 42 -21.24 -17.58 16.51
CA PHE A 42 -21.69 -18.24 15.28
C PHE A 42 -22.00 -17.22 14.18
N LEU A 43 -22.79 -16.17 14.47
CA LEU A 43 -23.11 -15.09 13.53
C LEU A 43 -21.88 -14.35 13.04
N TYR A 44 -20.87 -14.14 13.91
CA TYR A 44 -19.62 -13.53 13.51
C TYR A 44 -18.85 -14.37 12.48
N TYR A 45 -18.73 -15.68 12.71
CA TYR A 45 -18.04 -16.56 11.75
C TYR A 45 -18.82 -16.72 10.44
N GLU A 46 -20.17 -16.80 10.51
CA GLU A 46 -21.02 -16.79 9.33
C GLU A 46 -20.79 -15.52 8.49
N TRP A 47 -20.89 -14.37 9.14
CA TRP A 47 -20.63 -13.08 8.49
C TRP A 47 -19.23 -13.01 7.86
N LYS A 48 -18.21 -13.46 8.60
CA LYS A 48 -16.82 -13.51 8.12
C LYS A 48 -16.68 -14.38 6.88
N SER A 49 -17.26 -15.59 6.92
CA SER A 49 -17.19 -16.56 5.82
C SER A 49 -17.92 -16.06 4.56
N ARG A 50 -19.15 -15.56 4.73
CA ARG A 50 -19.94 -15.00 3.64
C ARG A 50 -19.25 -13.79 2.98
N ARG A 51 -18.66 -12.93 3.79
CA ARG A 51 -17.88 -11.78 3.30
C ARG A 51 -16.63 -12.25 2.54
N ALA A 52 -15.88 -13.19 3.09
CA ALA A 52 -14.68 -13.74 2.43
C ALA A 52 -15.02 -14.39 1.08
N PHE A 53 -16.11 -15.17 1.01
CA PHE A 53 -16.58 -15.77 -0.23
C PHE A 53 -16.99 -14.71 -1.27
N GLY A 54 -17.74 -13.70 -0.87
CA GLY A 54 -18.13 -12.60 -1.76
C GLY A 54 -16.92 -11.82 -2.29
N HIS A 55 -15.91 -11.54 -1.43
CA HIS A 55 -14.66 -10.94 -1.85
C HIS A 55 -13.87 -11.82 -2.83
N TYR A 56 -13.83 -13.13 -2.59
CA TYR A 56 -13.18 -14.10 -3.48
C TYR A 56 -13.79 -14.10 -4.87
N LEU A 57 -15.14 -14.19 -4.97
CA LEU A 57 -15.85 -14.13 -6.25
C LEU A 57 -15.60 -12.79 -6.96
N LYS A 58 -15.73 -11.67 -6.24
CA LYS A 58 -15.48 -10.35 -6.80
C LYS A 58 -14.04 -10.21 -7.31
N ARG A 59 -13.07 -10.79 -6.61
CA ARG A 59 -11.67 -10.81 -7.06
C ARG A 59 -11.54 -11.50 -8.42
N ILE A 60 -12.02 -12.75 -8.53
CA ILE A 60 -11.82 -13.57 -9.74
C ILE A 60 -12.61 -13.07 -10.94
N PHE A 61 -13.87 -12.69 -10.73
CA PHE A 61 -14.76 -12.38 -11.85
C PHE A 61 -14.84 -10.89 -12.21
N TYR A 62 -14.29 -10.02 -11.37
CA TYR A 62 -14.36 -8.58 -11.60
C TYR A 62 -13.01 -7.87 -11.43
N ASN A 63 -12.39 -7.88 -10.25
CA ASN A 63 -11.23 -7.06 -9.99
C ASN A 63 -9.99 -7.47 -10.80
N GLU A 64 -9.63 -8.75 -10.79
CA GLU A 64 -8.47 -9.24 -11.54
C GLU A 64 -8.63 -9.11 -13.05
N PRO A 65 -9.74 -9.50 -13.68
CA PRO A 65 -9.93 -9.28 -15.11
C PRO A 65 -9.83 -7.81 -15.52
N LEU A 66 -10.44 -6.89 -14.75
CA LEU A 66 -10.35 -5.46 -15.04
C LEU A 66 -8.92 -4.94 -14.94
N PHE A 67 -8.21 -5.30 -13.88
CA PHE A 67 -6.82 -4.87 -13.72
C PHE A 67 -5.91 -5.48 -14.79
N LYS A 68 -6.06 -6.78 -15.08
CA LYS A 68 -5.28 -7.45 -16.13
C LYS A 68 -5.49 -6.83 -17.51
N SER A 69 -6.69 -6.31 -17.81
CA SER A 69 -7.01 -5.72 -19.12
C SER A 69 -6.23 -4.43 -19.43
N ILE A 70 -5.72 -3.75 -18.41
CA ILE A 70 -4.94 -2.51 -18.55
C ILE A 70 -3.43 -2.74 -18.41
N CYS A 71 -3.00 -3.94 -18.02
CA CYS A 71 -1.59 -4.32 -17.96
C CYS A 71 -1.08 -4.75 -19.33
N ARG A 72 0.21 -4.49 -19.61
CA ARG A 72 0.88 -5.00 -20.83
C ARG A 72 1.14 -6.50 -20.74
N LYS A 73 1.48 -6.98 -19.54
CA LYS A 73 1.70 -8.40 -19.26
C LYS A 73 1.35 -8.71 -17.83
N VAL A 74 0.72 -9.86 -17.59
CA VAL A 74 0.51 -10.44 -16.25
C VAL A 74 0.82 -11.92 -16.34
N GLY A 75 1.71 -12.39 -15.48
CA GLY A 75 2.12 -13.79 -15.36
C GLY A 75 1.07 -14.68 -14.68
N ASP A 76 1.44 -15.94 -14.51
CA ASP A 76 0.60 -16.94 -13.87
C ASP A 76 0.48 -16.73 -12.37
N ARG A 77 -0.62 -17.22 -11.77
CA ARG A 77 -0.88 -17.16 -10.32
C ARG A 77 -0.80 -15.76 -9.70
N PHE A 78 -1.09 -14.72 -10.51
CA PHE A 78 -1.27 -13.36 -10.01
C PHE A 78 -2.46 -13.31 -9.06
N CYS A 79 -2.30 -12.64 -7.92
CA CYS A 79 -3.34 -12.48 -6.91
C CYS A 79 -3.54 -11.00 -6.57
N LEU A 80 -4.74 -10.47 -6.89
CA LEU A 80 -5.12 -9.11 -6.55
C LEU A 80 -6.04 -9.12 -5.32
N VAL A 81 -5.58 -8.60 -4.18
CA VAL A 81 -6.35 -8.57 -2.94
C VAL A 81 -6.89 -7.17 -2.65
N ASN A 82 -8.03 -7.07 -1.98
CA ASN A 82 -8.62 -5.82 -1.47
C ASN A 82 -9.01 -4.76 -2.54
N GLY A 83 -9.31 -5.15 -3.75
CA GLY A 83 -9.84 -4.22 -4.77
C GLY A 83 -8.92 -4.03 -5.97
N ILE A 84 -8.99 -2.89 -6.61
CA ILE A 84 -8.22 -2.52 -7.80
C ILE A 84 -7.35 -1.31 -7.45
N PRO A 85 -6.04 -1.29 -7.80
CA PRO A 85 -5.18 -0.15 -7.60
C PRO A 85 -5.72 1.13 -8.23
N TRP A 86 -5.51 2.25 -7.58
CA TRP A 86 -5.71 3.56 -8.19
C TRP A 86 -4.57 3.85 -9.17
N ILE A 87 -4.91 4.07 -10.45
CA ILE A 87 -3.91 4.31 -11.48
C ILE A 87 -4.09 5.72 -12.01
N GLU A 88 -2.99 6.49 -12.03
CA GLU A 88 -2.93 7.85 -12.56
C GLU A 88 -1.96 7.95 -13.73
N GLY A 89 -2.33 8.72 -14.73
CA GLY A 89 -1.50 8.94 -15.91
C GLY A 89 -1.39 7.70 -16.81
N GLN A 90 -0.49 7.77 -17.78
CA GLN A 90 -0.14 6.63 -18.62
C GLN A 90 0.93 5.80 -17.93
N LEU A 91 0.74 4.49 -17.84
CA LEU A 91 1.69 3.59 -17.18
C LEU A 91 1.67 2.23 -17.86
N ASP A 92 2.80 1.79 -18.37
CA ASP A 92 2.99 0.44 -18.88
C ASP A 92 3.33 -0.50 -17.69
N ILE A 93 2.44 -1.46 -17.40
CA ILE A 93 2.55 -2.35 -16.24
C ILE A 93 2.87 -3.76 -16.72
N TYR A 94 3.96 -4.33 -16.18
CA TYR A 94 4.40 -5.70 -16.43
C TYR A 94 4.53 -6.44 -15.10
N ILE A 95 3.85 -7.56 -14.96
CA ILE A 95 3.80 -8.38 -13.74
C ILE A 95 4.25 -9.78 -14.06
N GLY A 96 5.13 -10.33 -13.27
CA GLY A 96 5.63 -11.71 -13.35
C GLY A 96 4.68 -12.73 -12.73
N ASP A 97 5.19 -13.93 -12.52
CA ASP A 97 4.47 -15.06 -11.95
C ASP A 97 4.39 -14.98 -10.41
N ASN A 98 3.33 -15.54 -9.82
CA ASN A 98 3.15 -15.62 -8.36
C ASN A 98 3.21 -14.26 -7.63
N VAL A 99 2.87 -13.17 -8.28
CA VAL A 99 2.85 -11.84 -7.66
C VAL A 99 1.55 -11.63 -6.90
N THR A 100 1.67 -11.11 -5.68
CA THR A 100 0.52 -10.63 -4.90
C THR A 100 0.57 -9.10 -4.84
N LEU A 101 -0.50 -8.45 -5.28
CA LEU A 101 -0.66 -7.00 -5.26
C LEU A 101 -1.87 -6.61 -4.43
N ASN A 102 -1.69 -5.69 -3.47
CA ASN A 102 -2.83 -5.12 -2.76
C ASN A 102 -3.50 -4.04 -3.61
N GLY A 103 -4.81 -4.16 -3.81
CA GLY A 103 -5.60 -3.23 -4.61
C GLY A 103 -5.82 -1.85 -3.96
N ILE A 104 -5.46 -1.68 -2.69
CA ILE A 104 -5.41 -0.34 -2.05
C ILE A 104 -3.98 0.18 -2.18
N THR A 105 -3.57 0.39 -3.40
CA THR A 105 -2.24 0.84 -3.84
C THR A 105 -2.44 1.93 -4.88
N THR A 106 -1.56 2.92 -4.91
CA THR A 106 -1.53 3.95 -5.95
C THR A 106 -0.36 3.70 -6.89
N LEU A 107 -0.65 3.64 -8.20
CA LEU A 107 0.34 3.50 -9.26
C LEU A 107 0.21 4.73 -10.18
N ALA A 108 1.18 5.62 -10.15
CA ALA A 108 1.12 6.87 -10.92
C ALA A 108 2.28 6.96 -11.92
N GLY A 109 1.98 7.10 -13.19
CA GLY A 109 2.95 7.39 -14.24
C GLY A 109 3.17 8.89 -14.37
N ALA A 110 4.43 9.33 -14.46
CA ALA A 110 4.76 10.75 -14.66
C ALA A 110 4.22 11.23 -16.02
N THR A 111 3.41 12.27 -16.00
CA THR A 111 2.76 12.82 -17.21
C THR A 111 3.76 13.42 -18.22
N VAL A 112 4.96 13.77 -17.75
CA VAL A 112 6.05 14.32 -18.57
C VAL A 112 6.92 13.24 -19.22
N GLN A 113 6.73 11.97 -18.88
CA GLN A 113 7.42 10.83 -19.46
C GLN A 113 6.58 10.21 -20.59
N GLU A 114 7.24 9.80 -21.68
CA GLU A 114 6.53 9.23 -22.83
C GLU A 114 5.98 7.82 -22.53
N LYS A 115 6.74 7.01 -21.79
CA LYS A 115 6.39 5.61 -21.50
C LYS A 115 6.87 5.22 -20.10
N PRO A 116 6.28 5.81 -19.04
CA PRO A 116 6.60 5.35 -17.68
C PRO A 116 6.25 3.87 -17.56
N SER A 117 7.20 3.08 -17.06
CA SER A 117 7.08 1.61 -17.03
C SER A 117 7.31 1.07 -15.62
N LEU A 118 6.41 0.20 -15.17
CA LEU A 118 6.49 -0.53 -13.91
C LEU A 118 6.66 -2.02 -14.19
N TYR A 119 7.73 -2.61 -13.67
CA TYR A 119 7.99 -4.05 -13.70
C TYR A 119 7.95 -4.60 -12.28
N ILE A 120 7.21 -5.67 -12.06
CA ILE A 120 7.15 -6.42 -10.80
C ILE A 120 7.54 -7.86 -11.11
N GLY A 121 8.68 -8.30 -10.60
CA GLY A 121 9.23 -9.63 -10.83
C GLY A 121 8.51 -10.73 -10.05
N ASP A 122 8.79 -11.97 -10.43
CA ASP A 122 8.16 -13.18 -9.92
C ASP A 122 8.25 -13.31 -8.40
N GLY A 123 7.19 -13.84 -7.79
CA GLY A 123 7.15 -14.12 -6.35
C GLY A 123 7.09 -12.90 -5.44
N SER A 124 6.97 -11.70 -6.01
CA SER A 124 7.00 -10.46 -5.23
C SER A 124 5.65 -10.13 -4.61
N TYR A 125 5.70 -9.43 -3.48
CA TYR A 125 4.53 -8.99 -2.70
C TYR A 125 4.52 -7.47 -2.57
N ILE A 126 3.40 -6.85 -2.93
CA ILE A 126 3.15 -5.41 -2.77
C ILE A 126 2.03 -5.20 -1.76
N GLY A 127 2.37 -4.59 -0.63
CA GLY A 127 1.53 -4.43 0.54
C GLY A 127 0.42 -3.38 0.42
N TYR A 128 -0.26 -3.18 1.54
CA TYR A 128 -1.39 -2.27 1.68
C TYR A 128 -0.95 -0.79 1.64
N GLN A 129 -1.70 0.06 0.93
CA GLN A 129 -1.43 1.50 0.81
C GLN A 129 -0.01 1.86 0.31
N VAL A 130 0.58 0.99 -0.50
CA VAL A 130 1.84 1.33 -1.18
C VAL A 130 1.57 2.39 -2.25
N THR A 131 2.47 3.35 -2.38
CA THR A 131 2.45 4.36 -3.45
C THR A 131 3.68 4.18 -4.33
N ILE A 132 3.46 3.99 -5.63
CA ILE A 132 4.54 3.88 -6.62
C ILE A 132 4.33 4.99 -7.65
N THR A 133 5.16 6.02 -7.59
CA THR A 133 5.20 7.05 -8.63
C THR A 133 6.35 6.72 -9.58
N VAL A 134 5.98 6.47 -10.83
CA VAL A 134 6.91 5.99 -11.84
C VAL A 134 7.38 7.17 -12.69
N GLY A 135 8.66 7.52 -12.59
CA GLY A 135 9.34 8.40 -13.53
C GLY A 135 9.51 7.66 -14.87
N PRO A 136 10.73 7.50 -15.39
CA PRO A 136 10.91 6.67 -16.58
C PRO A 136 10.70 5.18 -16.29
N LEU A 137 11.12 4.71 -15.13
CA LEU A 137 11.11 3.29 -14.79
C LEU A 137 11.05 3.07 -13.27
N VAL A 138 10.21 2.12 -12.83
CA VAL A 138 10.37 1.41 -11.56
C VAL A 138 10.45 -0.07 -11.87
N LYS A 139 11.58 -0.68 -11.51
CA LYS A 139 11.81 -2.12 -11.68
C LYS A 139 11.94 -2.78 -10.31
N ILE A 140 11.03 -3.68 -10.02
CA ILE A 140 11.02 -4.52 -8.81
C ILE A 140 11.42 -5.92 -9.25
N GLY A 141 12.47 -6.47 -8.66
CA GLY A 141 13.03 -7.79 -8.93
C GLY A 141 12.14 -8.93 -8.45
N ARG A 142 12.72 -10.13 -8.38
CA ARG A 142 12.05 -11.35 -7.93
C ARG A 142 12.08 -11.49 -6.41
N ASN A 143 11.04 -12.11 -5.84
CA ASN A 143 10.94 -12.38 -4.40
C ASN A 143 11.11 -11.12 -3.54
N VAL A 144 10.71 -9.96 -4.05
CA VAL A 144 10.77 -8.69 -3.31
C VAL A 144 9.55 -8.55 -2.42
N LEU A 145 9.78 -8.15 -1.17
CA LEU A 145 8.71 -7.87 -0.21
C LEU A 145 8.64 -6.36 0.02
N ILE A 146 7.60 -5.74 -0.52
CA ILE A 146 7.24 -4.35 -0.23
C ILE A 146 6.14 -4.36 0.81
N ALA A 147 6.45 -3.92 2.04
CA ALA A 147 5.50 -3.89 3.14
C ALA A 147 4.51 -2.71 3.01
N ASP A 148 3.59 -2.60 3.97
CA ASP A 148 2.53 -1.61 3.93
C ASP A 148 3.03 -0.17 3.99
N ARG A 149 2.34 0.72 3.28
CA ARG A 149 2.59 2.18 3.26
C ARG A 149 4.00 2.57 2.82
N VAL A 150 4.67 1.74 2.05
CA VAL A 150 5.93 2.10 1.39
C VAL A 150 5.64 3.10 0.27
N SER A 151 6.55 4.05 0.08
CA SER A 151 6.52 5.02 -1.04
C SER A 151 7.76 4.85 -1.91
N LEU A 152 7.55 4.54 -3.19
CA LEU A 152 8.59 4.55 -4.23
C LEU A 152 8.36 5.79 -5.08
N ILE A 153 9.23 6.79 -4.95
CA ILE A 153 9.05 8.12 -5.54
C ILE A 153 10.03 8.31 -6.72
N GLY A 154 9.59 7.95 -7.92
CA GLY A 154 10.43 7.98 -9.15
C GLY A 154 10.49 9.34 -9.86
N TYR A 155 9.66 10.30 -9.46
CA TYR A 155 9.68 11.67 -9.99
C TYR A 155 9.09 12.68 -9.01
N ASP A 156 9.42 13.96 -9.19
CA ASP A 156 8.80 15.05 -8.45
C ASP A 156 7.47 15.44 -9.12
N GLY A 157 6.44 15.67 -8.35
CA GLY A 157 5.14 16.08 -8.89
C GLY A 157 5.11 17.54 -9.36
N HIS A 158 6.07 18.35 -8.91
CA HIS A 158 6.13 19.78 -9.17
C HIS A 158 7.57 20.25 -9.36
N PRO A 159 7.81 21.35 -10.13
CA PRO A 159 9.15 21.92 -10.27
C PRO A 159 9.67 22.45 -8.93
N LEU A 160 10.99 22.37 -8.73
CA LEU A 160 11.65 22.95 -7.57
C LEU A 160 11.64 24.50 -7.63
N ASP A 161 11.68 25.08 -8.83
CA ASP A 161 11.55 26.53 -9.02
C ASP A 161 10.19 27.04 -8.52
N PRO A 162 10.15 27.99 -7.56
CA PRO A 162 8.91 28.49 -6.98
C PRO A 162 8.03 29.25 -7.97
N VAL A 163 8.61 29.92 -8.96
CA VAL A 163 7.85 30.66 -9.98
C VAL A 163 7.18 29.70 -10.95
N ALA A 164 7.91 28.70 -11.43
CA ALA A 164 7.35 27.66 -12.28
C ALA A 164 6.23 26.90 -11.55
N ARG A 165 6.42 26.58 -10.27
CA ARG A 165 5.42 25.92 -9.42
C ARG A 165 4.17 26.76 -9.20
N ALA A 166 4.33 28.08 -8.95
CA ALA A 166 3.19 28.99 -8.81
C ALA A 166 2.39 29.14 -10.12
N ASN A 167 3.05 28.98 -11.27
CA ASN A 167 2.43 28.99 -12.60
C ASN A 167 1.91 27.61 -13.04
N HIS A 168 1.85 26.61 -12.13
CA HIS A 168 1.38 25.25 -12.41
C HIS A 168 2.13 24.54 -13.54
N GLN A 169 3.40 24.88 -13.75
CA GLN A 169 4.21 24.17 -14.73
C GLN A 169 4.52 22.75 -14.23
N PRO A 170 4.59 21.76 -15.12
CA PRO A 170 4.99 20.41 -14.73
C PRO A 170 6.47 20.38 -14.28
N ALA A 171 6.82 19.38 -13.46
CA ALA A 171 8.23 19.12 -13.17
C ALA A 171 8.98 18.79 -14.46
N PRO A 172 10.26 19.21 -14.59
CA PRO A 172 11.08 18.86 -15.74
C PRO A 172 11.19 17.35 -15.93
N LYS A 173 11.15 16.87 -17.18
CA LYS A 173 11.25 15.44 -17.52
C LYS A 173 12.56 14.83 -17.00
N GLU A 174 13.63 15.60 -17.02
CA GLU A 174 14.97 15.21 -16.63
C GLU A 174 15.12 14.96 -15.13
N GLU A 175 14.19 15.46 -14.33
CA GLU A 175 14.18 15.23 -12.88
C GLU A 175 13.57 13.88 -12.49
N GLY A 176 12.95 13.15 -13.41
CA GLY A 176 12.53 11.79 -13.21
C GLY A 176 13.69 10.81 -13.39
N HIS A 177 13.94 9.96 -12.39
CA HIS A 177 14.99 8.93 -12.46
C HIS A 177 14.43 7.54 -12.12
N PRO A 178 15.05 6.48 -12.66
CA PRO A 178 14.60 5.12 -12.39
C PRO A 178 14.79 4.74 -10.91
N ILE A 179 13.91 3.88 -10.41
CA ILE A 179 14.12 3.15 -9.15
C ILE A 179 14.32 1.68 -9.52
N ILE A 180 15.41 1.08 -9.04
CA ILE A 180 15.72 -0.32 -9.26
C ILE A 180 15.74 -1.02 -7.91
N ILE A 181 14.93 -2.05 -7.77
CA ILE A 181 14.93 -2.93 -6.60
C ILE A 181 15.33 -4.30 -7.10
N GLU A 182 16.49 -4.78 -6.68
CA GLU A 182 17.01 -6.06 -7.10
C GLU A 182 16.27 -7.22 -6.41
N ASP A 183 16.67 -8.46 -6.68
CA ASP A 183 16.02 -9.66 -6.16
C ASP A 183 16.14 -9.76 -4.63
N ASN A 184 15.18 -10.41 -3.98
CA ASN A 184 15.20 -10.74 -2.55
C ASN A 184 15.26 -9.53 -1.59
N VAL A 185 14.94 -8.32 -2.06
CA VAL A 185 14.92 -7.10 -1.23
C VAL A 185 13.68 -7.07 -0.34
N TRP A 186 13.87 -6.61 0.87
CA TRP A 186 12.76 -6.32 1.79
C TRP A 186 12.70 -4.83 2.13
N VAL A 187 11.62 -4.16 1.74
CA VAL A 187 11.33 -2.79 2.13
C VAL A 187 10.25 -2.80 3.22
N CYS A 188 10.64 -2.45 4.43
CA CYS A 188 9.73 -2.44 5.59
C CYS A 188 8.72 -1.30 5.54
N SER A 189 7.66 -1.43 6.35
CA SER A 189 6.52 -0.50 6.36
C SER A 189 6.93 0.96 6.57
N ASN A 190 6.22 1.87 5.88
CA ASN A 190 6.41 3.32 5.92
C ASN A 190 7.79 3.80 5.43
N ALA A 191 8.61 2.96 4.83
CA ALA A 191 9.86 3.40 4.21
C ALA A 191 9.58 4.19 2.91
N THR A 192 10.48 5.09 2.56
CA THR A 192 10.45 5.86 1.31
C THR A 192 11.73 5.62 0.54
N VAL A 193 11.62 5.30 -0.74
CA VAL A 193 12.75 5.19 -1.68
C VAL A 193 12.61 6.29 -2.71
N LEU A 194 13.64 7.12 -2.84
CA LEU A 194 13.63 8.25 -3.77
C LEU A 194 14.12 7.83 -5.16
N LYS A 195 13.83 8.68 -6.13
CA LYS A 195 14.25 8.57 -7.53
C LYS A 195 15.77 8.40 -7.66
N GLY A 196 16.19 7.62 -8.63
CA GLY A 196 17.60 7.34 -8.92
C GLY A 196 18.25 6.30 -8.01
N VAL A 197 17.51 5.71 -7.06
CA VAL A 197 18.06 4.76 -6.10
C VAL A 197 17.99 3.33 -6.63
N THR A 198 19.10 2.58 -6.42
CA THR A 198 19.17 1.14 -6.56
C THR A 198 19.24 0.48 -5.17
N LEU A 199 18.30 -0.43 -4.89
CA LEU A 199 18.37 -1.32 -3.73
C LEU A 199 19.00 -2.64 -4.16
N GLY A 200 20.23 -2.90 -3.70
CA GLY A 200 20.98 -4.11 -4.05
C GLY A 200 20.36 -5.39 -3.50
N GLU A 201 20.66 -6.51 -4.16
CA GLU A 201 20.11 -7.83 -3.85
C GLU A 201 20.16 -8.16 -2.37
N GLY A 202 19.08 -8.74 -1.84
CA GLY A 202 19.00 -9.18 -0.45
C GLY A 202 19.11 -8.05 0.58
N SER A 203 19.07 -6.79 0.17
CA SER A 203 19.10 -5.67 1.10
C SER A 203 17.78 -5.50 1.84
N VAL A 204 17.83 -4.85 3.01
CA VAL A 204 16.68 -4.56 3.86
C VAL A 204 16.62 -3.07 4.15
N VAL A 205 15.50 -2.45 3.84
CA VAL A 205 15.21 -1.06 4.20
C VAL A 205 14.33 -1.06 5.45
N ALA A 206 14.83 -0.55 6.55
CA ALA A 206 14.12 -0.55 7.83
C ALA A 206 12.87 0.35 7.80
N THR A 207 11.96 0.09 8.72
CA THR A 207 10.73 0.87 8.91
C THR A 207 11.03 2.37 9.06
N HIS A 208 10.24 3.21 8.37
CA HIS A 208 10.38 4.68 8.35
C HIS A 208 11.74 5.21 7.82
N ALA A 209 12.53 4.40 7.17
CA ALA A 209 13.76 4.87 6.52
C ALA A 209 13.45 5.69 5.26
N VAL A 210 14.24 6.72 4.99
CA VAL A 210 14.21 7.49 3.74
C VAL A 210 15.50 7.25 2.97
N VAL A 211 15.41 6.45 1.90
CA VAL A 211 16.56 6.07 1.09
C VAL A 211 16.79 7.10 -0.01
N THR A 212 17.92 7.76 0.05
CA THR A 212 18.32 8.86 -0.84
C THR A 212 19.53 8.54 -1.69
N ALA A 213 20.12 7.35 -1.54
CA ALA A 213 21.29 6.88 -2.27
C ALA A 213 21.22 5.35 -2.38
N ASP A 214 22.03 4.79 -3.29
CA ASP A 214 22.09 3.36 -3.53
C ASP A 214 22.43 2.57 -2.27
N VAL A 215 21.76 1.42 -2.12
CA VAL A 215 21.95 0.49 -1.02
C VAL A 215 22.75 -0.72 -1.52
N PRO A 216 23.92 -1.01 -0.94
CA PRO A 216 24.70 -2.18 -1.34
C PRO A 216 23.93 -3.49 -1.09
N PRO A 217 24.20 -4.54 -1.88
CA PRO A 217 23.64 -5.87 -1.64
C PRO A 217 23.88 -6.36 -0.21
N TYR A 218 22.96 -7.16 0.29
CA TYR A 218 23.05 -7.81 1.60
C TYR A 218 23.37 -6.84 2.76
N THR A 219 22.73 -5.66 2.74
CA THR A 219 22.87 -4.68 3.82
C THR A 219 21.52 -4.27 4.39
N VAL A 220 21.51 -3.88 5.65
CA VAL A 220 20.36 -3.24 6.30
C VAL A 220 20.63 -1.74 6.38
N VAL A 221 19.69 -0.94 5.88
CA VAL A 221 19.74 0.52 6.00
C VAL A 221 18.58 1.01 6.87
N ALA A 222 18.84 2.07 7.66
CA ALA A 222 17.85 2.67 8.55
C ALA A 222 18.07 4.18 8.68
N GLY A 223 17.02 4.91 9.09
CA GLY A 223 17.07 6.34 9.39
C GLY A 223 16.61 7.25 8.24
N ASN A 224 16.63 8.55 8.48
CA ASN A 224 16.34 9.61 7.51
C ASN A 224 17.43 10.70 7.58
N PRO A 225 18.31 10.80 6.58
CA PRO A 225 18.46 9.88 5.47
C PRO A 225 18.98 8.51 5.92
N ALA A 226 18.62 7.45 5.16
CA ALA A 226 19.01 6.07 5.50
C ALA A 226 20.53 5.88 5.42
N ARG A 227 21.06 5.10 6.38
CA ARG A 227 22.50 4.73 6.44
C ARG A 227 22.62 3.23 6.70
N VAL A 228 23.68 2.64 6.25
CA VAL A 228 23.99 1.22 6.51
C VAL A 228 24.20 1.02 8.01
N VAL A 229 23.37 0.19 8.63
CA VAL A 229 23.45 -0.15 10.06
C VAL A 229 23.92 -1.58 10.30
N LYS A 230 23.82 -2.46 9.28
CA LYS A 230 24.23 -3.86 9.38
C LYS A 230 24.58 -4.40 8.00
N ARG A 231 25.57 -5.31 7.93
CA ARG A 231 25.85 -6.16 6.77
C ARG A 231 25.31 -7.56 7.03
N LEU A 232 24.67 -8.14 6.03
CA LEU A 232 24.15 -9.51 6.08
C LEU A 232 25.14 -10.43 5.35
N SER A 233 25.27 -11.66 5.81
CA SER A 233 25.98 -12.70 5.03
C SER A 233 24.96 -13.35 4.11
N PRO A 234 25.25 -13.55 2.81
CA PRO A 234 24.43 -14.43 1.98
C PRO A 234 24.34 -15.80 2.66
N SER A 235 23.13 -16.33 2.85
CA SER A 235 22.98 -17.69 3.38
C SER A 235 23.56 -18.68 2.35
N SER A 236 24.48 -19.53 2.78
CA SER A 236 25.07 -20.58 1.94
C SER A 236 24.05 -21.61 1.45
N ASP A 237 22.82 -21.57 1.95
CA ASP A 237 21.74 -22.54 1.69
C ASP A 237 20.79 -22.16 0.56
N GLY A 238 21.06 -21.06 -0.16
CA GLY A 238 20.19 -20.53 -1.22
C GLY A 238 20.17 -21.28 -2.56
N ALA A 239 20.91 -22.36 -2.71
CA ALA A 239 20.98 -23.13 -3.96
C ALA A 239 20.18 -24.45 -3.86
N GLY A 240 18.90 -24.41 -3.50
CA GLY A 240 18.11 -25.63 -3.55
C GLY A 240 16.87 -25.70 -2.67
N ALA A 241 16.00 -24.75 -2.77
CA ALA A 241 14.65 -24.96 -2.23
C ALA A 241 13.60 -24.38 -3.18
N GLY A 242 13.29 -25.13 -4.23
CA GLY A 242 11.98 -25.12 -4.87
C GLY A 242 10.93 -25.64 -3.89
N GLY A 243 10.88 -25.09 -2.68
CA GLY A 243 9.88 -25.38 -1.67
C GLY A 243 8.58 -24.63 -2.03
N ARG A 244 7.50 -25.37 -2.20
CA ARG A 244 6.16 -24.81 -2.27
C ARG A 244 5.99 -23.79 -1.15
N ALA A 245 5.86 -22.51 -1.51
CA ALA A 245 5.36 -21.52 -0.60
C ALA A 245 3.90 -21.88 -0.30
N GLU A 246 3.64 -22.42 0.87
CA GLU A 246 2.29 -22.45 1.41
C GLU A 246 1.78 -20.99 1.51
N PRO A 247 0.53 -20.72 1.19
CA PRO A 247 -0.03 -19.39 1.31
C PRO A 247 0.10 -18.97 2.77
N VAL A 248 0.88 -17.93 3.01
CA VAL A 248 0.95 -17.29 4.32
C VAL A 248 -0.46 -16.85 4.68
N GLY A 249 -1.10 -17.55 5.59
CA GLY A 249 -2.39 -17.21 6.15
C GLY A 249 -2.23 -15.86 6.85
N HIS A 250 -2.68 -14.81 6.20
CA HIS A 250 -2.78 -13.51 6.83
C HIS A 250 -3.79 -13.62 7.96
N HIS A 251 -3.31 -13.73 9.18
CA HIS A 251 -4.07 -13.33 10.34
C HIS A 251 -4.35 -11.84 10.18
N ALA A 252 -5.53 -11.53 9.66
CA ALA A 252 -6.10 -10.20 9.77
C ALA A 252 -6.46 -10.02 11.25
N GLU A 253 -5.51 -9.61 12.07
CA GLU A 253 -5.82 -9.04 13.38
C GLU A 253 -6.25 -7.61 13.16
N ASN A 254 -7.48 -7.40 13.53
CA ASN A 254 -8.23 -6.16 13.39
C ASN A 254 -8.00 -5.26 14.59
N GLY A 255 -7.84 -3.97 14.35
CA GLY A 255 -8.38 -2.93 15.20
C GLY A 255 -9.80 -2.55 14.76
#